data_4cdf045c30efb00f22428f19ada359d1
#
_entry.id   4cdf045c30efb00f22428f19ada359d1
#
_cell.length_a   1.000
_cell.length_b   1.000
_cell.length_c   1.000
_cell.angle_alpha   90.00
_cell.angle_beta   90.00
_cell.angle_gamma   90.00
#
_symmetry.space_group_name_H-M   'P 1'
#
loop_
_entity.id
_entity.type
_entity.pdbx_description
1 polymer ?
#
loop_
_entity_poly.entity_id
_entity_poly.type
_entity_poly.pdbx_seq_one_letter_code
_entity_poly.pdbx_strand_id
1 'polypeptide(L)'
;MMDVTPNIPEVVAEVRERFERYEQALIDKNVEVLDATFWESPHTIRYAMNEHGYGFDEIHKHRMARPPGPGIKERRIRLEILTLGRDIATVNLEFKVRGRDLVGRQSQTWVRFPETGWKVIAAHVSTANDKPLW
;
A
#
# COMPACT_ATOMS: atom_id res chain seq x y z
N MET A 1 21.62 15.88 -9.74
CA MET A 1 21.65 14.41 -9.58
C MET A 1 20.64 14.00 -8.53
N MET A 2 19.90 12.94 -8.78
CA MET A 2 18.93 12.43 -7.82
C MET A 2 19.64 11.81 -6.61
N ASP A 3 19.19 12.16 -5.40
CA ASP A 3 19.66 11.50 -4.19
C ASP A 3 18.97 10.14 -4.04
N VAL A 4 19.75 9.08 -3.98
CA VAL A 4 19.25 7.72 -3.79
C VAL A 4 19.81 7.06 -2.53
N THR A 5 20.22 7.86 -1.55
CA THR A 5 20.70 7.34 -0.26
C THR A 5 19.64 6.45 0.36
N PRO A 6 19.94 5.18 0.65
CA PRO A 6 18.94 4.27 1.18
C PRO A 6 18.69 4.52 2.67
N ASN A 7 17.43 4.44 3.05
CA ASN A 7 16.96 4.34 4.44
C ASN A 7 17.46 5.44 5.38
N ILE A 8 17.32 6.71 4.95
CA ILE A 8 17.53 7.83 5.86
C ILE A 8 16.52 7.67 7.01
N PRO A 9 16.96 7.58 8.28
CA PRO A 9 16.08 7.21 9.39
C PRO A 9 14.81 8.05 9.53
N GLU A 10 14.89 9.37 9.40
CA GLU A 10 13.72 10.23 9.49
C GLU A 10 12.74 10.03 8.34
N VAL A 11 13.24 9.65 7.16
CA VAL A 11 12.37 9.38 6.00
C VAL A 11 11.65 8.04 6.17
N VAL A 12 12.35 7.02 6.65
CA VAL A 12 11.74 5.74 6.99
C VAL A 12 10.63 5.93 8.03
N ALA A 13 10.88 6.78 9.04
CA ALA A 13 9.89 7.05 10.08
C ALA A 13 8.64 7.75 9.52
N GLU A 14 8.81 8.68 8.58
CA GLU A 14 7.69 9.35 7.92
C GLU A 14 6.81 8.33 7.15
N VAL A 15 7.45 7.49 6.36
CA VAL A 15 6.73 6.49 5.55
C VAL A 15 6.02 5.48 6.45
N ARG A 16 6.69 5.03 7.51
CA ARG A 16 6.08 4.11 8.48
C ARG A 16 4.83 4.72 9.12
N GLU A 17 4.89 5.97 9.50
CA GLU A 17 3.73 6.66 10.10
C GLU A 17 2.55 6.72 9.13
N ARG A 18 2.81 7.06 7.86
CA ARG A 18 1.78 7.10 6.83
C ARG A 18 1.21 5.72 6.54
N PHE A 19 2.05 4.70 6.51
CA PHE A 19 1.62 3.32 6.27
C PHE A 19 0.76 2.81 7.43
N GLU A 20 1.14 3.08 8.66
CA GLU A 20 0.35 2.67 9.84
C GLU A 20 -1.01 3.37 9.85
N ARG A 21 -1.08 4.64 9.47
CA ARG A 21 -2.33 5.37 9.32
C ARG A 21 -3.23 4.75 8.27
N TYR A 22 -2.65 4.35 7.15
CA TYR A 22 -3.36 3.64 6.08
C TYR A 22 -3.94 2.31 6.58
N GLU A 23 -3.14 1.50 7.26
CA GLU A 23 -3.60 0.22 7.78
C GLU A 23 -4.73 0.39 8.82
N GLN A 24 -4.64 1.40 9.66
CA GLN A 24 -5.71 1.69 10.62
C GLN A 24 -6.99 2.12 9.89
N ALA A 25 -6.85 2.89 8.82
CA ALA A 25 -8.01 3.32 8.02
C ALA A 25 -8.69 2.14 7.32
N LEU A 26 -7.94 1.09 6.96
CA LEU A 26 -8.54 -0.15 6.43
C LEU A 26 -9.41 -0.82 7.49
N ILE A 27 -8.94 -0.90 8.72
CA ILE A 27 -9.69 -1.48 9.84
C ILE A 27 -10.96 -0.68 10.11
N ASP A 28 -10.84 0.65 10.15
CA ASP A 28 -11.95 1.56 10.47
C ASP A 28 -12.89 1.81 9.29
N LYS A 29 -12.53 1.35 8.11
CA LYS A 29 -13.17 1.70 6.83
C LYS A 29 -13.28 3.22 6.66
N ASN A 30 -12.22 3.93 6.97
CA ASN A 30 -12.14 5.37 6.81
C ASN A 30 -11.77 5.71 5.36
N VAL A 31 -12.79 5.82 4.50
CA VAL A 31 -12.59 6.04 3.07
C VAL A 31 -11.86 7.36 2.78
N GLU A 32 -12.12 8.39 3.57
CA GLU A 32 -11.45 9.68 3.40
C GLU A 32 -9.93 9.55 3.55
N VAL A 33 -9.45 8.86 4.59
CA VAL A 33 -8.02 8.62 4.79
C VAL A 33 -7.45 7.68 3.74
N LEU A 34 -8.19 6.64 3.36
CA LEU A 34 -7.76 5.72 2.30
C LEU A 34 -7.56 6.45 0.98
N ASP A 35 -8.51 7.31 0.61
CA ASP A 35 -8.40 8.10 -0.61
C ASP A 35 -7.26 9.13 -0.53
N ALA A 36 -7.10 9.79 0.63
CA ALA A 36 -6.03 10.75 0.82
C ALA A 36 -4.63 10.12 0.79
N THR A 37 -4.53 8.80 1.01
CA THR A 37 -3.26 8.07 0.96
C THR A 37 -2.79 7.83 -0.48
N PHE A 38 -3.71 7.74 -1.43
CA PHE A 38 -3.39 7.46 -2.83
C PHE A 38 -3.30 8.76 -3.63
N TRP A 39 -2.40 8.77 -4.60
CA TRP A 39 -2.25 9.90 -5.51
C TRP A 39 -3.50 10.04 -6.36
N GLU A 40 -4.12 11.21 -6.33
CA GLU A 40 -5.34 11.49 -7.09
C GLU A 40 -4.98 11.81 -8.54
N SER A 41 -4.82 10.77 -9.34
CA SER A 41 -4.31 10.86 -10.71
C SER A 41 -4.88 9.71 -11.54
N PRO A 42 -5.09 9.93 -12.85
CA PRO A 42 -5.44 8.84 -13.76
C PRO A 42 -4.30 7.84 -13.95
N HIS A 43 -3.10 8.14 -13.48
CA HIS A 43 -1.93 7.26 -13.63
C HIS A 43 -1.73 6.31 -12.45
N THR A 44 -2.44 6.49 -11.35
CA THR A 44 -2.32 5.63 -10.17
C THR A 44 -2.91 4.26 -10.47
N ILE A 45 -2.20 3.20 -10.09
CA ILE A 45 -2.62 1.82 -10.38
C ILE A 45 -2.71 1.02 -9.09
N ARG A 46 -3.76 0.22 -8.96
CA ARG A 46 -3.88 -0.74 -7.87
C ARG A 46 -4.43 -2.06 -8.36
N TYR A 47 -3.67 -3.12 -8.13
CA TYR A 47 -4.14 -4.50 -8.32
C TYR A 47 -4.43 -5.13 -6.97
N ALA A 48 -5.57 -5.79 -6.87
CA ALA A 48 -5.90 -6.67 -5.76
C ALA A 48 -6.57 -7.90 -6.35
N MET A 49 -6.73 -8.93 -5.61
CA MET A 49 -7.18 -10.28 -6.02
C MET A 49 -7.95 -10.32 -7.37
N ASN A 50 -9.16 -9.77 -7.41
CA ASN A 50 -9.98 -9.72 -8.63
C ASN A 50 -10.26 -8.29 -9.08
N GLU A 51 -9.48 -7.32 -8.61
CA GLU A 51 -9.67 -5.92 -8.91
C GLU A 51 -8.51 -5.38 -9.72
N HIS A 52 -8.82 -4.66 -10.79
CA HIS A 52 -7.85 -3.91 -11.59
C HIS A 52 -8.27 -2.45 -11.54
N GLY A 53 -7.57 -1.64 -10.75
CA GLY A 53 -7.86 -0.22 -10.62
C GLY A 53 -6.90 0.60 -11.48
N TYR A 54 -7.38 1.13 -12.58
CA TYR A 54 -6.63 2.03 -13.45
C TYR A 54 -7.12 3.44 -13.22
N GLY A 55 -6.33 4.22 -12.48
CA GLY A 55 -6.66 5.56 -12.09
C GLY A 55 -7.37 5.64 -10.74
N PHE A 56 -7.24 6.79 -10.11
CA PHE A 56 -7.80 7.04 -8.77
C PHE A 56 -9.32 6.79 -8.71
N ASP A 57 -10.05 7.18 -9.74
CA ASP A 57 -11.51 7.04 -9.72
C ASP A 57 -11.96 5.58 -9.65
N GLU A 58 -11.32 4.69 -10.40
CA GLU A 58 -11.63 3.26 -10.33
C GLU A 58 -11.25 2.67 -8.97
N ILE A 59 -10.11 3.07 -8.44
CA ILE A 59 -9.65 2.63 -7.11
C ILE A 59 -10.67 3.05 -6.05
N HIS A 60 -11.15 4.27 -6.11
CA HIS A 60 -12.18 4.78 -5.21
C HIS A 60 -13.48 3.97 -5.31
N LYS A 61 -13.93 3.67 -6.53
CA LYS A 61 -15.15 2.86 -6.75
C LYS A 61 -15.03 1.47 -6.15
N HIS A 62 -13.90 0.80 -6.36
CA HIS A 62 -13.66 -0.52 -5.77
C HIS A 62 -13.67 -0.44 -4.24
N ARG A 63 -13.07 0.61 -3.69
CA ARG A 63 -13.01 0.82 -2.24
C ARG A 63 -14.40 1.02 -1.64
N MET A 64 -15.24 1.82 -2.30
CA MET A 64 -16.61 2.08 -1.86
C MET A 64 -17.48 0.82 -1.91
N ALA A 65 -17.27 -0.05 -2.89
CA ALA A 65 -18.04 -1.29 -3.06
C ALA A 65 -17.61 -2.39 -2.07
N ARG A 66 -16.44 -2.27 -1.46
CA ARG A 66 -15.89 -3.31 -0.59
C ARG A 66 -16.56 -3.29 0.78
N PRO A 67 -16.96 -4.46 1.32
CA PRO A 67 -17.47 -4.51 2.68
C PRO A 67 -16.37 -4.22 3.70
N PRO A 68 -16.73 -3.77 4.92
CA PRO A 68 -15.75 -3.62 5.99
C PRO A 68 -15.03 -4.93 6.27
N GLY A 69 -13.76 -4.86 6.56
CA GLY A 69 -12.96 -6.03 6.88
C GLY A 69 -12.11 -5.79 8.13
N PRO A 70 -11.51 -6.85 8.68
CA PRO A 70 -10.73 -6.75 9.92
C PRO A 70 -9.35 -6.12 9.72
N GLY A 71 -8.96 -5.81 8.47
CA GLY A 71 -7.60 -5.39 8.17
C GLY A 71 -6.60 -6.53 8.33
N ILE A 72 -5.32 -6.20 8.22
CA ILE A 72 -4.24 -7.21 8.24
C ILE A 72 -3.14 -6.87 9.25
N LYS A 73 -3.27 -5.76 9.97
CA LYS A 73 -2.23 -5.26 10.86
C LYS A 73 -1.77 -6.28 11.91
N GLU A 74 -2.70 -7.01 12.49
CA GLU A 74 -2.40 -7.99 13.54
C GLU A 74 -1.95 -9.34 12.99
N ARG A 75 -1.97 -9.50 11.67
CA ARG A 75 -1.59 -10.75 11.01
C ARG A 75 -0.32 -10.62 10.19
N ARG A 76 0.44 -9.57 10.45
CA ARG A 76 1.71 -9.32 9.77
C ARG A 76 2.72 -10.40 10.08
N ILE A 77 3.41 -10.88 9.04
CA ILE A 77 4.55 -11.78 9.16
C ILE A 77 5.83 -10.97 9.04
N ARG A 78 5.90 -10.09 8.04
CA ARG A 78 7.09 -9.29 7.78
C ARG A 78 6.73 -8.00 7.09
N LEU A 79 7.29 -6.90 7.54
CA LEU A 79 7.13 -5.57 6.96
C LEU A 79 8.51 -5.02 6.60
N GLU A 80 8.71 -4.67 5.33
CA GLU A 80 9.95 -4.07 4.83
C GLU A 80 9.64 -2.72 4.21
N ILE A 81 10.30 -1.68 4.73
CA ILE A 81 10.24 -0.34 4.18
C ILE A 81 11.62 -0.02 3.63
N LEU A 82 11.68 0.35 2.35
CA LEU A 82 12.88 0.85 1.71
C LEU A 82 12.61 2.26 1.23
N THR A 83 13.47 3.21 1.61
CA THR A 83 13.42 4.57 1.08
C THR A 83 14.68 4.85 0.29
N LEU A 84 14.56 5.65 -0.77
CA LEU A 84 15.68 6.13 -1.57
C LEU A 84 15.64 7.65 -1.60
N GLY A 85 16.69 8.29 -1.10
CA GLY A 85 16.68 9.73 -0.89
C GLY A 85 15.55 10.12 0.05
N ARG A 86 14.85 11.21 -0.27
CA ARG A 86 13.82 11.76 0.61
C ARG A 86 12.41 11.67 0.03
N ASP A 87 12.27 11.22 -1.22
CA ASP A 87 11.01 11.39 -1.94
C ASP A 87 10.42 10.12 -2.52
N ILE A 88 11.11 8.97 -2.40
CA ILE A 88 10.67 7.70 -2.97
C ILE A 88 10.80 6.60 -1.92
N ALA A 89 9.77 5.75 -1.86
CA ALA A 89 9.79 4.60 -0.97
C ALA A 89 9.00 3.42 -1.55
N THR A 90 9.37 2.21 -1.12
CA THR A 90 8.54 1.03 -1.31
C THR A 90 8.22 0.45 0.07
N VAL A 91 7.01 -0.07 0.20
CA VAL A 91 6.56 -0.79 1.40
C VAL A 91 6.10 -2.16 0.96
N ASN A 92 6.69 -3.19 1.54
CA ASN A 92 6.38 -4.59 1.23
C ASN A 92 5.96 -5.30 2.50
N LEU A 93 4.85 -6.02 2.43
CA LEU A 93 4.24 -6.67 3.58
C LEU A 93 3.88 -8.10 3.24
N GLU A 94 4.24 -9.04 4.11
CA GLU A 94 3.69 -10.39 4.12
C GLU A 94 2.74 -10.50 5.30
N PHE A 95 1.60 -11.16 5.09
CA PHE A 95 0.60 -11.35 6.13
C PHE A 95 -0.10 -12.69 5.98
N LYS A 96 -0.69 -13.17 7.07
CA LYS A 96 -1.55 -14.37 7.01
C LYS A 96 -2.93 -14.00 6.52
N VAL A 97 -3.43 -14.76 5.55
CA VAL A 97 -4.81 -14.59 5.08
C VAL A 97 -5.75 -15.18 6.13
N ARG A 98 -6.76 -14.39 6.52
CA ARG A 98 -7.70 -14.80 7.55
C ARG A 98 -8.53 -15.99 7.11
N GLY A 99 -8.55 -17.02 7.95
CA GLY A 99 -9.36 -18.24 7.73
C GLY A 99 -8.84 -19.17 6.66
N ARG A 100 -7.61 -18.93 6.14
CA ARG A 100 -7.00 -19.77 5.10
C ARG A 100 -5.51 -19.96 5.39
N ASP A 101 -4.99 -21.10 5.00
CA ASP A 101 -3.54 -21.37 5.12
C ASP A 101 -2.80 -20.82 3.91
N LEU A 102 -2.81 -19.51 3.78
CA LEU A 102 -2.19 -18.79 2.68
C LEU A 102 -1.46 -17.56 3.21
N VAL A 103 -0.37 -17.22 2.53
CA VAL A 103 0.36 -15.97 2.78
C VAL A 103 -0.09 -14.94 1.76
N GLY A 104 -0.52 -13.78 2.24
CA GLY A 104 -0.79 -12.62 1.41
C GLY A 104 0.45 -11.75 1.31
N ARG A 105 0.53 -11.01 0.21
CA ARG A 105 1.63 -10.06 -0.02
C ARG A 105 1.06 -8.75 -0.53
N GLN A 106 1.58 -7.65 -0.01
CA GLN A 106 1.21 -6.31 -0.43
C GLN A 106 2.46 -5.53 -0.73
N SER A 107 2.52 -4.92 -1.90
CA SER A 107 3.61 -4.04 -2.30
C SER A 107 3.04 -2.68 -2.67
N GLN A 108 3.67 -1.62 -2.19
CA GLN A 108 3.25 -0.25 -2.49
C GLN A 108 4.47 0.58 -2.87
N THR A 109 4.30 1.44 -3.86
CA THR A 109 5.28 2.46 -4.21
C THR A 109 4.75 3.81 -3.78
N TRP A 110 5.56 4.54 -3.03
CA TRP A 110 5.22 5.84 -2.45
C TRP A 110 6.11 6.92 -3.01
N VAL A 111 5.53 8.08 -3.26
CA VAL A 111 6.28 9.28 -3.68
C VAL A 111 5.86 10.45 -2.79
N ARG A 112 6.85 11.23 -2.36
CA ARG A 112 6.57 12.46 -1.62
C ARG A 112 6.45 13.61 -2.60
N PHE A 113 5.21 14.04 -2.84
CA PHE A 113 4.93 15.18 -3.72
C PHE A 113 5.14 16.49 -2.96
N PRO A 114 5.70 17.52 -3.63
CA PRO A 114 6.00 18.78 -2.93
C PRO A 114 4.81 19.43 -2.24
N GLU A 115 3.63 19.38 -2.83
CA GLU A 115 2.45 20.07 -2.32
C GLU A 115 1.58 19.21 -1.40
N THR A 116 1.54 17.89 -1.63
CA THR A 116 0.59 17.02 -0.96
C THR A 116 1.23 15.97 -0.04
N GLY A 117 2.57 15.85 -0.09
CA GLY A 117 3.31 14.90 0.73
C GLY A 117 3.29 13.48 0.19
N TRP A 118 3.45 12.51 1.06
CA TRP A 118 3.56 11.10 0.70
C TRP A 118 2.24 10.55 0.16
N LYS A 119 2.30 9.94 -1.04
CA LYS A 119 1.16 9.29 -1.70
C LYS A 119 1.58 7.97 -2.32
N VAL A 120 0.68 7.01 -2.32
CA VAL A 120 0.85 5.74 -3.05
C VAL A 120 0.53 5.98 -4.52
N ILE A 121 1.47 5.61 -5.40
CA ILE A 121 1.27 5.72 -6.85
C ILE A 121 0.98 4.37 -7.50
N ALA A 122 1.37 3.28 -6.85
CA ALA A 122 1.12 1.92 -7.33
C ALA A 122 1.01 0.98 -6.13
N ALA A 123 0.06 0.05 -6.20
CA ALA A 123 -0.14 -0.95 -5.15
C ALA A 123 -0.55 -2.28 -5.76
N HIS A 124 -0.17 -3.37 -5.10
CA HIS A 124 -0.49 -4.71 -5.54
C HIS A 124 -0.67 -5.62 -4.32
N VAL A 125 -1.79 -6.30 -4.27
CA VAL A 125 -2.08 -7.33 -3.25
C VAL A 125 -2.29 -8.65 -3.96
N SER A 126 -1.61 -9.70 -3.49
CA SER A 126 -1.71 -11.04 -4.05
C SER A 126 -1.62 -12.08 -2.94
N THR A 127 -1.86 -13.33 -3.28
CA THR A 127 -1.57 -14.45 -2.39
C THR A 127 -0.49 -15.32 -2.99
N ALA A 128 0.37 -15.85 -2.14
CA ALA A 128 1.36 -16.84 -2.56
C ALA A 128 0.67 -18.20 -2.72
N ASN A 129 1.01 -18.93 -3.78
CA ASN A 129 0.61 -20.30 -3.93
C ASN A 129 1.76 -21.11 -4.52
N ASP A 130 1.72 -22.43 -4.35
CA ASP A 130 2.85 -23.31 -4.68
C ASP A 130 2.93 -23.64 -6.17
N LYS A 131 1.90 -23.29 -6.95
CA LYS A 131 1.83 -23.66 -8.36
C LYS A 131 2.54 -22.62 -9.22
N PRO A 132 3.49 -23.04 -10.06
CA PRO A 132 4.10 -22.11 -11.01
C PRO A 132 3.11 -21.63 -12.05
N LEU A 133 3.35 -20.44 -12.60
CA LEU A 133 2.51 -19.88 -13.65
C LEU A 133 2.78 -20.55 -15.01
N TRP A 134 3.97 -21.10 -15.19
CA TRP A 134 4.41 -21.73 -16.43
C TRP A 134 5.39 -22.85 -16.16
#